data_0d4960e49a580189c326def7fc9cd5d9
#
_entry.id   0d4960e49a580189c326def7fc9cd5d9
#
_cell.length_a   1.000
_cell.length_b   1.000
_cell.length_c   1.000
_cell.angle_alpha   90.00
_cell.angle_beta   90.00
_cell.angle_gamma   90.00
#
_symmetry.space_group_name_H-M   'P 1'
#
loop_
_entity.id
_entity.type
_entity.pdbx_description
1 polymer ?
#
loop_
_entity_poly.entity_id
_entity_poly.type
_entity_poly.pdbx_seq_one_letter_code
_entity_poly.pdbx_strand_id
1 'polypeptide(L)'
;MYKYKFYKKSKGFGLIEIIIGSAILTVSLIAISTYFQKSLQLSQDSGKTVQAGFLLEEGVEVVKFFRDTSWVNISSLTAGSSYYLQFDGSKWATTSSNVFVDGIFERKFVIDNVSRDANDDIVSSGGTNDADTKKAAVSVSWLGRNGTTTKSISTYITNIF
;
A
#
# COMPACT_ATOMS: atom_id res chain seq x y z
N MET A 1 13.43 -51.51 -69.16
CA MET A 1 13.09 -50.18 -68.70
C MET A 1 13.50 -50.03 -67.22
N TYR A 2 14.69 -49.50 -66.91
CA TYR A 2 15.24 -49.39 -65.58
C TYR A 2 14.75 -48.10 -64.95
N LYS A 3 13.92 -48.17 -63.76
CA LYS A 3 13.52 -47.02 -62.96
C LYS A 3 14.64 -46.66 -61.97
N TYR A 4 15.30 -45.52 -62.17
CA TYR A 4 16.22 -44.95 -61.19
C TYR A 4 15.44 -44.40 -59.98
N LYS A 5 15.64 -45.01 -58.80
CA LYS A 5 15.09 -44.60 -57.60
C LYS A 5 16.00 -43.51 -56.99
N PHE A 6 15.60 -42.24 -57.09
CA PHE A 6 16.32 -41.14 -56.40
C PHE A 6 16.16 -41.27 -54.91
N TYR A 7 17.20 -41.64 -54.20
CA TYR A 7 17.28 -41.57 -52.79
C TYR A 7 17.44 -40.10 -52.37
N LYS A 8 16.40 -39.52 -51.75
CA LYS A 8 16.47 -38.19 -51.16
C LYS A 8 17.40 -38.27 -49.94
N LYS A 9 18.61 -37.73 -50.02
CA LYS A 9 19.53 -37.62 -48.89
C LYS A 9 18.86 -36.76 -47.84
N SER A 10 18.47 -37.33 -46.69
CA SER A 10 18.07 -36.58 -45.52
C SER A 10 19.31 -35.88 -44.98
N LYS A 11 19.31 -34.55 -44.98
CA LYS A 11 20.33 -33.76 -44.28
C LYS A 11 20.09 -33.92 -42.79
N GLY A 12 20.98 -34.55 -42.07
CA GLY A 12 20.96 -34.58 -40.60
C GLY A 12 21.30 -33.19 -40.03
N PHE A 13 20.78 -32.89 -38.87
CA PHE A 13 21.15 -31.66 -38.14
C PHE A 13 22.65 -31.66 -37.85
N GLY A 14 23.34 -30.57 -38.17
CA GLY A 14 24.74 -30.36 -37.84
C GLY A 14 24.90 -30.09 -36.34
N LEU A 15 26.06 -30.49 -35.76
CA LEU A 15 26.38 -30.27 -34.34
C LEU A 15 26.25 -28.78 -33.94
N ILE A 16 26.63 -27.89 -34.84
CA ILE A 16 26.54 -26.43 -34.64
C ILE A 16 25.09 -25.95 -34.53
N GLU A 17 24.17 -26.51 -35.30
CA GLU A 17 22.75 -26.16 -35.24
C GLU A 17 22.12 -26.57 -33.88
N ILE A 18 22.52 -27.72 -33.33
CA ILE A 18 22.06 -28.19 -32.05
C ILE A 18 22.58 -27.25 -30.93
N ILE A 19 23.85 -26.83 -31.01
CA ILE A 19 24.43 -25.89 -30.02
C ILE A 19 23.73 -24.55 -30.08
N ILE A 20 23.54 -23.98 -31.27
CA ILE A 20 22.84 -22.70 -31.42
C ILE A 20 21.38 -22.82 -30.97
N GLY A 21 20.69 -23.88 -31.38
CA GLY A 21 19.30 -24.12 -30.98
C GLY A 21 19.14 -24.27 -29.45
N SER A 22 20.04 -25.03 -28.81
CA SER A 22 20.02 -25.19 -27.36
C SER A 22 20.35 -23.88 -26.60
N ALA A 23 21.28 -23.07 -27.14
CA ALA A 23 21.60 -21.75 -26.56
C ALA A 23 20.38 -20.80 -26.59
N ILE A 24 19.69 -20.72 -27.73
CA ILE A 24 18.49 -19.89 -27.87
C ILE A 24 17.39 -20.37 -26.96
N LEU A 25 17.15 -21.68 -26.87
CA LEU A 25 16.16 -22.26 -25.95
C LEU A 25 16.48 -21.92 -24.48
N THR A 26 17.74 -22.06 -24.08
CA THR A 26 18.16 -21.76 -22.69
C THR A 26 17.93 -20.30 -22.34
N VAL A 27 18.35 -19.36 -23.21
CA VAL A 27 18.13 -17.93 -22.99
C VAL A 27 16.63 -17.60 -22.90
N SER A 28 15.83 -18.21 -23.79
CA SER A 28 14.38 -18.02 -23.79
C SER A 28 13.72 -18.52 -22.50
N LEU A 29 14.12 -19.68 -21.99
CA LEU A 29 13.60 -20.24 -20.75
C LEU A 29 13.97 -19.36 -19.53
N ILE A 30 15.20 -18.84 -19.48
CA ILE A 30 15.64 -17.92 -18.43
C ILE A 30 14.81 -16.64 -18.48
N ALA A 31 14.60 -16.06 -19.67
CA ALA A 31 13.80 -14.85 -19.84
C ALA A 31 12.34 -15.05 -19.36
N ILE A 32 11.71 -16.16 -19.75
CA ILE A 32 10.36 -16.51 -19.32
C ILE A 32 10.30 -16.69 -17.80
N SER A 33 11.23 -17.41 -17.21
CA SER A 33 11.28 -17.63 -15.75
C SER A 33 11.44 -16.32 -15.00
N THR A 34 12.28 -15.42 -15.47
CA THR A 34 12.47 -14.08 -14.88
C THR A 34 11.18 -13.24 -14.97
N TYR A 35 10.49 -13.32 -16.10
CA TYR A 35 9.21 -12.62 -16.28
C TYR A 35 8.14 -13.13 -15.30
N PHE A 36 8.00 -14.44 -15.14
CA PHE A 36 7.06 -15.02 -14.19
C PHE A 36 7.36 -14.60 -12.73
N GLN A 37 8.62 -14.63 -12.33
CA GLN A 37 9.01 -14.18 -10.99
C GLN A 37 8.64 -12.72 -10.75
N LYS A 38 8.92 -11.84 -11.72
CA LYS A 38 8.53 -10.42 -11.63
C LYS A 38 7.01 -10.23 -11.58
N SER A 39 6.26 -10.99 -12.37
CA SER A 39 4.80 -10.95 -12.38
C SER A 39 4.20 -11.35 -11.04
N LEU A 40 4.69 -12.42 -10.42
CA LEU A 40 4.26 -12.87 -9.09
C LEU A 40 4.57 -11.82 -8.02
N GLN A 41 5.76 -11.22 -8.07
CA GLN A 41 6.15 -10.15 -7.14
C GLN A 41 5.23 -8.93 -7.26
N LEU A 42 4.94 -8.49 -8.48
CA LEU A 42 4.03 -7.37 -8.72
C LEU A 42 2.62 -7.67 -8.21
N SER A 43 2.14 -8.90 -8.40
CA SER A 43 0.85 -9.35 -7.87
C SER A 43 0.80 -9.26 -6.34
N GLN A 44 1.86 -9.70 -5.65
CA GLN A 44 1.95 -9.60 -4.19
C GLN A 44 2.00 -8.14 -3.69
N ASP A 45 2.78 -7.29 -4.35
CA ASP A 45 2.88 -5.87 -3.99
C ASP A 45 1.54 -5.13 -4.24
N SER A 46 0.84 -5.51 -5.31
CA SER A 46 -0.52 -5.00 -5.58
C SER A 46 -1.50 -5.43 -4.49
N GLY A 47 -1.44 -6.68 -4.04
CA GLY A 47 -2.26 -7.20 -2.94
C GLY A 47 -2.05 -6.40 -1.65
N LYS A 48 -0.80 -6.15 -1.26
CA LYS A 48 -0.47 -5.31 -0.09
C LYS A 48 -1.01 -3.88 -0.24
N THR A 49 -0.92 -3.31 -1.44
CA THR A 49 -1.42 -1.96 -1.71
C THR A 49 -2.94 -1.87 -1.53
N VAL A 50 -3.69 -2.86 -2.01
CA VAL A 50 -5.14 -2.95 -1.84
C VAL A 50 -5.50 -3.12 -0.36
N GLN A 51 -4.81 -4.02 0.33
CA GLN A 51 -5.02 -4.22 1.77
C GLN A 51 -4.73 -2.95 2.58
N ALA A 52 -3.66 -2.23 2.26
CA ALA A 52 -3.36 -0.94 2.88
C ALA A 52 -4.45 0.11 2.60
N GLY A 53 -5.09 0.08 1.43
CA GLY A 53 -6.25 0.91 1.11
C GLY A 53 -7.42 0.66 2.07
N PHE A 54 -7.80 -0.59 2.29
CA PHE A 54 -8.84 -0.95 3.26
C PHE A 54 -8.48 -0.55 4.69
N LEU A 55 -7.22 -0.73 5.10
CA LEU A 55 -6.75 -0.31 6.41
C LEU A 55 -6.77 1.21 6.61
N LEU A 56 -6.56 1.99 5.53
CA LEU A 56 -6.72 3.45 5.55
C LEU A 56 -8.18 3.84 5.73
N GLU A 57 -9.10 3.25 4.97
CA GLU A 57 -10.54 3.49 5.09
C GLU A 57 -11.04 3.15 6.50
N GLU A 58 -10.71 1.94 6.99
CA GLU A 58 -11.03 1.54 8.36
C GLU A 58 -10.45 2.54 9.39
N GLY A 59 -9.21 2.98 9.20
CA GLY A 59 -8.59 3.95 10.09
C GLY A 59 -9.34 5.28 10.16
N VAL A 60 -9.80 5.79 9.01
CA VAL A 60 -10.61 7.02 8.94
C VAL A 60 -11.96 6.83 9.63
N GLU A 61 -12.62 5.69 9.40
CA GLU A 61 -13.92 5.39 10.02
C GLU A 61 -13.79 5.25 11.55
N VAL A 62 -12.71 4.64 12.03
CA VAL A 62 -12.46 4.56 13.50
C VAL A 62 -12.21 5.93 14.11
N VAL A 63 -11.49 6.82 13.42
CA VAL A 63 -11.30 8.20 13.91
C VAL A 63 -12.63 8.97 13.94
N LYS A 64 -13.49 8.80 12.92
CA LYS A 64 -14.85 9.36 12.94
C LYS A 64 -15.69 8.76 14.07
N PHE A 65 -15.62 7.46 14.28
CA PHE A 65 -16.31 6.79 15.40
C PHE A 65 -15.89 7.36 16.76
N PHE A 66 -14.60 7.65 16.98
CA PHE A 66 -14.15 8.31 18.20
C PHE A 66 -14.79 9.69 18.36
N ARG A 67 -14.84 10.51 17.30
CA ARG A 67 -15.55 11.79 17.29
C ARG A 67 -17.03 11.61 17.67
N ASP A 68 -17.69 10.65 17.01
CA ASP A 68 -19.14 10.42 17.17
C ASP A 68 -19.51 9.88 18.56
N THR A 69 -18.56 9.23 19.22
CA THR A 69 -18.73 8.79 20.62
C THR A 69 -18.56 9.95 21.59
N SER A 70 -17.58 10.80 21.39
CA SER A 70 -17.35 12.04 22.17
C SER A 70 -16.24 12.86 21.52
N TRP A 71 -16.45 14.16 21.34
CA TRP A 71 -15.43 15.08 20.84
C TRP A 71 -14.14 15.05 21.67
N VAL A 72 -14.24 14.83 22.99
CA VAL A 72 -13.08 14.74 23.89
C VAL A 72 -12.09 13.65 23.47
N ASN A 73 -12.55 12.56 22.86
CA ASN A 73 -11.66 11.50 22.35
C ASN A 73 -10.69 11.99 21.28
N ILE A 74 -11.03 13.04 20.57
CA ILE A 74 -10.21 13.66 19.53
C ILE A 74 -9.51 14.92 20.05
N SER A 75 -10.25 15.80 20.73
CA SER A 75 -9.73 17.11 21.16
C SER A 75 -8.66 17.01 22.25
N SER A 76 -8.67 15.93 23.05
CA SER A 76 -7.65 15.66 24.08
C SER A 76 -6.33 15.11 23.53
N LEU A 77 -6.30 14.68 22.27
CA LEU A 77 -5.07 14.17 21.65
C LEU A 77 -4.08 15.32 21.39
N THR A 78 -2.82 15.04 21.63
CA THR A 78 -1.75 16.02 21.38
C THR A 78 -1.54 16.16 19.87
N ALA A 79 -1.70 17.38 19.36
CA ALA A 79 -1.50 17.69 17.95
C ALA A 79 -0.07 17.32 17.49
N GLY A 80 0.06 16.76 16.27
CA GLY A 80 1.32 16.32 15.70
C GLY A 80 1.85 14.99 16.24
N SER A 81 1.22 14.41 17.28
CA SER A 81 1.64 13.12 17.84
C SER A 81 1.05 11.95 17.06
N SER A 82 1.83 10.86 16.92
CA SER A 82 1.35 9.63 16.30
C SER A 82 0.60 8.76 17.29
N TYR A 83 -0.58 8.31 16.89
CA TYR A 83 -1.41 7.36 17.64
C TYR A 83 -1.70 6.14 16.79
N TYR A 84 -1.77 4.97 17.42
CA TYR A 84 -2.08 3.70 16.78
C TYR A 84 -3.47 3.23 17.18
N LEU A 85 -4.14 2.54 16.27
CA LEU A 85 -5.47 2.00 16.48
C LEU A 85 -5.39 0.54 16.90
N GLN A 86 -5.99 0.21 18.04
CA GLN A 86 -6.06 -1.14 18.56
C GLN A 86 -7.53 -1.54 18.76
N PHE A 87 -7.86 -2.74 18.28
CA PHE A 87 -9.14 -3.38 18.54
C PHE A 87 -8.93 -4.56 19.50
N ASP A 88 -9.62 -4.56 20.64
CA ASP A 88 -9.50 -5.62 21.65
C ASP A 88 -10.50 -6.77 21.49
N GLY A 89 -11.21 -6.83 20.34
CA GLY A 89 -12.28 -7.77 20.05
C GLY A 89 -13.68 -7.26 20.43
N SER A 90 -13.77 -6.15 21.14
CA SER A 90 -15.01 -5.53 21.61
C SER A 90 -15.09 -4.04 21.27
N LYS A 91 -14.00 -3.32 21.47
CA LYS A 91 -13.95 -1.86 21.28
C LYS A 91 -12.64 -1.41 20.63
N TRP A 92 -12.71 -0.26 19.99
CA TRP A 92 -11.55 0.45 19.50
C TRP A 92 -10.93 1.31 20.61
N ALA A 93 -9.61 1.36 20.63
CA ALA A 93 -8.83 2.21 21.53
C ALA A 93 -7.64 2.82 20.78
N THR A 94 -7.13 3.93 21.32
CA THR A 94 -5.89 4.56 20.85
C THR A 94 -4.72 4.19 21.77
N THR A 95 -3.54 3.99 21.21
CA THR A 95 -2.31 3.77 21.95
C THR A 95 -1.16 4.56 21.33
N SER A 96 -0.16 4.90 22.14
CA SER A 96 1.10 5.49 21.66
C SER A 96 2.13 4.45 21.23
N SER A 97 1.89 3.16 21.54
CA SER A 97 2.77 2.06 21.13
C SER A 97 2.35 1.51 19.78
N ASN A 98 3.33 1.21 18.91
CA ASN A 98 3.05 0.65 17.60
C ASN A 98 2.34 -0.71 17.70
N VAL A 99 1.23 -0.84 16.99
CA VAL A 99 0.45 -2.08 16.87
C VAL A 99 0.38 -2.44 15.39
N PHE A 100 1.08 -3.52 15.03
CA PHE A 100 1.05 -4.02 13.66
C PHE A 100 -0.24 -4.79 13.39
N VAL A 101 -0.89 -4.47 12.26
CA VAL A 101 -2.00 -5.26 11.72
C VAL A 101 -1.40 -6.41 10.93
N ASP A 102 -1.85 -7.65 11.22
CA ASP A 102 -1.35 -8.90 10.63
C ASP A 102 0.18 -9.08 10.70
N GLY A 103 0.84 -8.40 11.65
CA GLY A 103 2.29 -8.42 11.78
C GLY A 103 3.06 -7.76 10.61
N ILE A 104 2.36 -7.08 9.70
CA ILE A 104 2.91 -6.53 8.46
C ILE A 104 2.72 -5.02 8.38
N PHE A 105 1.52 -4.52 8.65
CA PHE A 105 1.14 -3.14 8.44
C PHE A 105 1.22 -2.33 9.73
N GLU A 106 1.97 -1.25 9.71
CA GLU A 106 1.89 -0.21 10.73
C GLU A 106 0.77 0.77 10.33
N ARG A 107 -0.29 0.86 11.12
CA ARG A 107 -1.38 1.81 10.92
C ARG A 107 -1.41 2.82 12.05
N LYS A 108 -1.22 4.09 11.71
CA LYS A 108 -1.26 5.20 12.65
C LYS A 108 -2.04 6.38 12.13
N PHE A 109 -2.44 7.25 13.02
CA PHE A 109 -3.02 8.53 12.68
C PHE A 109 -2.39 9.66 13.48
N VAL A 110 -2.49 10.86 12.94
CA VAL A 110 -2.06 12.11 13.56
C VAL A 110 -3.22 13.07 13.50
N ILE A 111 -3.43 13.82 14.59
CA ILE A 111 -4.39 14.91 14.66
C ILE A 111 -3.62 16.22 14.67
N ASP A 112 -3.99 17.14 13.79
CA ASP A 112 -3.43 18.49 13.74
C ASP A 112 -4.51 19.53 13.99
N ASN A 113 -4.11 20.68 14.57
CA ASN A 113 -4.98 21.83 14.72
C ASN A 113 -5.28 22.44 13.36
N VAL A 114 -6.44 23.05 13.26
CA VAL A 114 -6.92 23.77 12.07
C VAL A 114 -7.04 25.24 12.42
N SER A 115 -6.66 26.13 11.51
CA SER A 115 -6.88 27.57 11.63
C SER A 115 -7.79 28.06 10.52
N ARG A 116 -8.62 29.07 10.84
CA ARG A 116 -9.50 29.73 9.88
C ARG A 116 -9.17 31.20 9.76
N ASP A 117 -9.34 31.73 8.57
CA ASP A 117 -9.19 33.16 8.30
C ASP A 117 -10.45 33.96 8.66
N ALA A 118 -10.47 35.24 8.30
CA ALA A 118 -11.61 36.14 8.57
C ALA A 118 -12.87 35.80 7.74
N ASN A 119 -12.75 34.96 6.70
CA ASN A 119 -13.86 34.50 5.87
C ASN A 119 -14.34 33.10 6.31
N ASP A 120 -13.83 32.58 7.42
CA ASP A 120 -14.08 31.21 7.92
C ASP A 120 -13.50 30.08 7.01
N ASP A 121 -12.59 30.41 6.11
CA ASP A 121 -11.88 29.45 5.29
C ASP A 121 -10.72 28.81 6.06
N ILE A 122 -10.54 27.49 5.85
CA ILE A 122 -9.39 26.76 6.42
C ILE A 122 -8.11 27.21 5.75
N VAL A 123 -7.15 27.67 6.54
CA VAL A 123 -5.85 28.15 6.05
C VAL A 123 -4.68 27.34 6.63
N SER A 124 -3.63 27.17 5.85
CA SER A 124 -2.43 26.44 6.26
C SER A 124 -1.48 27.23 7.14
N SER A 125 -1.59 28.56 7.14
CA SER A 125 -0.79 29.48 7.96
C SER A 125 -1.55 30.75 8.25
N GLY A 126 -1.29 31.35 9.39
CA GLY A 126 -2.05 32.50 9.89
C GLY A 126 -3.46 32.07 10.37
N GLY A 127 -4.35 33.04 10.54
CA GLY A 127 -5.72 32.79 11.01
C GLY A 127 -5.81 32.50 12.51
N THR A 128 -7.02 32.19 12.95
CA THR A 128 -7.35 31.85 14.34
C THR A 128 -7.55 30.34 14.47
N ASN A 129 -7.02 29.74 15.53
CA ASN A 129 -7.21 28.31 15.78
C ASN A 129 -8.70 27.98 15.97
N ASP A 130 -9.19 27.02 15.20
CA ASP A 130 -10.53 26.45 15.34
C ASP A 130 -10.46 25.25 16.28
N ALA A 131 -11.02 25.40 17.49
CA ALA A 131 -11.02 24.36 18.50
C ALA A 131 -11.95 23.18 18.15
N ASP A 132 -12.98 23.45 17.35
CA ASP A 132 -14.02 22.51 16.97
C ASP A 132 -13.73 21.76 15.66
N THR A 133 -12.63 22.09 14.99
CA THR A 133 -12.19 21.37 13.79
C THR A 133 -10.76 20.87 13.95
N LYS A 134 -10.52 19.63 13.58
CA LYS A 134 -9.18 19.01 13.51
C LYS A 134 -8.95 18.39 12.15
N LYS A 135 -7.69 18.39 11.71
CA LYS A 135 -7.27 17.61 10.57
C LYS A 135 -6.76 16.26 11.06
N ALA A 136 -7.38 15.19 10.61
CA ALA A 136 -6.93 13.82 10.84
C ALA A 136 -6.19 13.29 9.62
N ALA A 137 -4.97 12.79 9.81
CA ALA A 137 -4.18 12.14 8.78
C ALA A 137 -3.92 10.68 9.20
N VAL A 138 -4.49 9.73 8.48
CA VAL A 138 -4.26 8.30 8.68
C VAL A 138 -3.19 7.84 7.71
N SER A 139 -2.26 7.02 8.17
CA SER A 139 -1.22 6.42 7.33
C SER A 139 -1.06 4.95 7.62
N VAL A 140 -0.74 4.19 6.57
CA VAL A 140 -0.42 2.77 6.62
C VAL A 140 0.92 2.55 5.95
N SER A 141 1.85 1.94 6.67
CA SER A 141 3.20 1.64 6.20
C SER A 141 3.47 0.14 6.25
N TRP A 142 4.21 -0.38 5.30
CA TRP A 142 4.65 -1.78 5.27
C TRP A 142 6.02 -1.89 4.60
N LEU A 143 6.72 -2.97 4.90
CA LEU A 143 7.98 -3.27 4.23
C LEU A 143 7.70 -3.83 2.84
N GLY A 144 8.04 -3.05 1.83
CA GLY A 144 8.08 -3.45 0.43
C GLY A 144 9.48 -3.91 0.03
N ARG A 145 9.65 -4.28 -1.23
CA ARG A 145 10.93 -4.77 -1.77
C ARG A 145 12.04 -3.71 -1.75
N ASN A 146 11.69 -2.46 -2.03
CA ASN A 146 12.64 -1.35 -2.15
C ASN A 146 12.68 -0.46 -0.88
N GLY A 147 12.22 -0.99 0.24
CA GLY A 147 12.11 -0.25 1.49
C GLY A 147 10.67 -0.07 1.97
N THR A 148 10.48 0.77 2.95
CA THR A 148 9.16 1.04 3.52
C THR A 148 8.30 1.82 2.52
N THR A 149 7.12 1.28 2.22
CA THR A 149 6.08 1.96 1.45
C THR A 149 5.05 2.52 2.41
N THR A 150 4.65 3.77 2.25
CA THR A 150 3.62 4.43 3.06
C THR A 150 2.54 4.98 2.15
N LYS A 151 1.29 4.77 2.53
CA LYS A 151 0.11 5.43 1.97
C LYS A 151 -0.59 6.21 3.06
N SER A 152 -1.18 7.35 2.70
CA SER A 152 -1.90 8.19 3.65
C SER A 152 -3.13 8.81 3.04
N ILE A 153 -4.10 9.09 3.89
CA ILE A 153 -5.30 9.87 3.58
C ILE A 153 -5.51 10.87 4.70
N SER A 154 -5.99 12.06 4.38
CA SER A 154 -6.32 13.07 5.38
C SER A 154 -7.73 13.59 5.17
N THR A 155 -8.40 13.93 6.27
CA THR A 155 -9.75 14.51 6.29
C THR A 155 -9.84 15.54 7.39
N TYR A 156 -10.80 16.44 7.30
CA TYR A 156 -11.19 17.30 8.40
C TYR A 156 -12.35 16.69 9.15
N ILE A 157 -12.28 16.74 10.48
CA ILE A 157 -13.33 16.28 11.38
C ILE A 157 -13.73 17.44 12.27
N THR A 158 -15.03 17.65 12.38
CA THR A 158 -15.61 18.76 13.14
C THR A 158 -16.45 18.22 14.27
N ASN A 159 -16.46 18.93 15.38
CA ASN A 159 -17.36 18.70 16.53
C ASN A 159 -18.81 18.80 16.06
N ILE A 160 -19.62 17.80 16.37
CA ILE A 160 -21.03 17.72 15.96
C ILE A 160 -22.00 17.77 17.15
N PHE A 161 -21.47 18.03 18.36
CA PHE A 161 -22.24 18.10 19.61
C PHE A 161 -22.30 19.49 20.18
#